data_fabe061f4a27232033970f4e4df160b7
#
_entry.id   fabe061f4a27232033970f4e4df160b7
#
_cell.length_a   1.000
_cell.length_b   1.000
_cell.length_c   1.000
_cell.angle_alpha   90.00
_cell.angle_beta   90.00
_cell.angle_gamma   90.00
#
_symmetry.space_group_name_H-M   'P 1'
#
loop_
_entity.id
_entity.type
_entity.pdbx_description
1 polymer ?
#
loop_
_entity_poly.entity_id
_entity_poly.type
_entity_poly.pdbx_seq_one_letter_code
_entity_poly.pdbx_strand_id
1 'polypeptide(L)'
;IKMQLSKNLALAEVTRSETAKRKGISNMPTPEHLENFKKLAENVFQPIREHFGVPIHISSGYRSAALNKAIGGAGKTVNGVYIPSSQHCTGEAIDIDMDGTSITNRQIFDFIKDNLTWDQLIFEFGTEENPDWVHVSYESTGKQRKQILKAVKKGGATSYVPYK
;
A
#
# COMPACT_ATOMS: atom_id res chain seq x y z
N ILE A 1 -15.36 12.37 15.75
CA ILE A 1 -14.45 13.15 14.89
C ILE A 1 -13.62 12.17 14.06
N LYS A 2 -13.70 12.27 12.74
CA LYS A 2 -12.90 11.44 11.85
C LYS A 2 -11.47 11.99 11.81
N MET A 3 -10.50 11.12 12.08
CA MET A 3 -9.10 11.51 11.93
C MET A 3 -8.73 11.49 10.45
N GLN A 4 -8.16 12.59 9.96
CA GLN A 4 -7.69 12.72 8.58
C GLN A 4 -6.17 12.58 8.52
N LEU A 5 -5.70 11.85 7.50
CA LEU A 5 -4.28 11.71 7.22
C LEU A 5 -3.83 12.75 6.20
N SER A 6 -4.72 13.12 5.28
CA SER A 6 -4.56 14.23 4.36
C SER A 6 -5.95 14.78 4.06
N LYS A 7 -6.05 15.80 3.20
CA LYS A 7 -7.32 16.44 2.87
C LYS A 7 -8.43 15.44 2.49
N ASN A 8 -8.09 14.41 1.70
CA ASN A 8 -9.06 13.47 1.17
C ASN A 8 -8.85 12.02 1.64
N LEU A 9 -8.04 11.79 2.67
CA LEU A 9 -7.80 10.43 3.18
C LEU A 9 -8.03 10.37 4.68
N ALA A 10 -9.04 9.60 5.08
CA ALA A 10 -9.35 9.36 6.48
C ALA A 10 -8.64 8.10 7.00
N LEU A 11 -8.29 8.08 8.29
CA LEU A 11 -7.68 6.93 8.95
C LEU A 11 -8.51 5.66 8.75
N ALA A 12 -9.83 5.76 8.83
CA ALA A 12 -10.72 4.61 8.67
C ALA A 12 -10.57 3.91 7.30
N GLU A 13 -10.21 4.65 6.25
CA GLU A 13 -10.05 4.08 4.90
C GLU A 13 -8.81 3.20 4.79
N VAL A 14 -7.78 3.45 5.61
CA VAL A 14 -6.52 2.71 5.55
C VAL A 14 -6.41 1.62 6.62
N THR A 15 -7.29 1.63 7.62
CA THR A 15 -7.30 0.61 8.68
C THR A 15 -8.38 -0.45 8.47
N ARG A 16 -9.27 -0.24 7.51
CA ARG A 16 -10.35 -1.19 7.21
C ARG A 16 -9.78 -2.52 6.71
N SER A 17 -10.23 -3.62 7.33
CA SER A 17 -9.87 -4.96 6.91
C SER A 17 -10.97 -5.93 7.31
N GLU A 18 -11.56 -6.59 6.32
CA GLU A 18 -12.58 -7.61 6.58
C GLU A 18 -11.99 -8.81 7.33
N THR A 19 -10.74 -9.16 7.04
CA THR A 19 -10.05 -10.24 7.76
C THR A 19 -9.84 -9.91 9.22
N ALA A 20 -9.40 -8.69 9.52
CA ALA A 20 -9.21 -8.25 10.90
C ALA A 20 -10.53 -8.26 11.67
N LYS A 21 -11.61 -7.77 11.03
CA LYS A 21 -12.94 -7.76 11.61
C LYS A 21 -13.44 -9.18 11.88
N ARG A 22 -13.35 -10.07 10.90
CA ARG A 22 -13.80 -11.46 11.03
C ARG A 22 -13.03 -12.23 12.10
N LYS A 23 -11.74 -11.99 12.22
CA LYS A 23 -10.87 -12.69 13.17
C LYS A 23 -10.71 -11.98 14.52
N GLY A 24 -11.35 -10.83 14.71
CA GLY A 24 -11.25 -10.06 15.95
C GLY A 24 -9.86 -9.49 16.20
N ILE A 25 -9.10 -9.18 15.14
CA ILE A 25 -7.73 -8.66 15.25
C ILE A 25 -7.78 -7.14 15.24
N SER A 26 -7.11 -6.49 16.20
CA SER A 26 -6.96 -5.05 16.22
C SER A 26 -6.05 -4.62 15.05
N ASN A 27 -6.47 -3.57 14.31
CA ASN A 27 -5.71 -3.03 13.20
C ASN A 27 -5.50 -1.52 13.34
N MET A 28 -5.28 -1.07 14.58
CA MET A 28 -5.01 0.35 14.84
C MET A 28 -3.51 0.61 14.83
N PRO A 29 -3.07 1.66 14.11
CA PRO A 29 -1.64 1.99 14.06
C PRO A 29 -1.17 2.60 15.38
N THR A 30 0.13 2.42 15.65
CA THR A 30 0.80 3.12 16.74
C THR A 30 0.92 4.61 16.37
N PRO A 31 1.21 5.50 17.34
CA PRO A 31 1.45 6.91 17.01
C PRO A 31 2.55 7.12 15.97
N GLU A 32 3.63 6.33 16.04
CA GLU A 32 4.72 6.39 15.06
C GLU A 32 4.24 5.99 13.66
N HIS A 33 3.52 4.87 13.55
CA HIS A 33 2.99 4.39 12.27
C HIS A 33 1.95 5.37 11.70
N LEU A 34 1.19 6.02 12.55
CA LEU A 34 0.23 7.04 12.14
C LEU A 34 0.95 8.24 11.50
N GLU A 35 2.04 8.70 12.10
CA GLU A 35 2.84 9.79 11.53
C GLU A 35 3.47 9.39 10.19
N ASN A 36 3.94 8.14 10.09
CA ASN A 36 4.44 7.62 8.81
C ASN A 36 3.35 7.65 7.74
N PHE A 37 2.14 7.27 8.11
CA PHE A 37 1.02 7.25 7.17
C PHE A 37 0.62 8.65 6.71
N LYS A 38 0.72 9.64 7.57
CA LYS A 38 0.48 11.04 7.19
C LYS A 38 1.45 11.49 6.10
N LYS A 39 2.72 11.10 6.21
CA LYS A 39 3.74 11.42 5.19
C LYS A 39 3.41 10.76 3.86
N LEU A 40 3.02 9.49 3.88
CA LEU A 40 2.58 8.79 2.68
C LEU A 40 1.35 9.47 2.06
N ALA A 41 0.38 9.83 2.90
CA ALA A 41 -0.86 10.46 2.44
C ALA A 41 -0.59 11.80 1.75
N GLU A 42 0.27 12.63 2.33
CA GLU A 42 0.57 13.96 1.76
C GLU A 42 1.45 13.89 0.51
N ASN A 43 2.41 12.96 0.47
CA ASN A 43 3.39 12.90 -0.61
C ASN A 43 2.99 11.98 -1.77
N VAL A 44 2.09 11.03 -1.53
CA VAL A 44 1.68 10.05 -2.55
C VAL A 44 0.18 10.09 -2.77
N PHE A 45 -0.64 9.79 -1.76
CA PHE A 45 -2.09 9.69 -1.95
C PHE A 45 -2.73 10.99 -2.41
N GLN A 46 -2.45 12.09 -1.72
CA GLN A 46 -3.11 13.36 -2.02
C GLN A 46 -2.81 13.87 -3.43
N PRO A 47 -1.57 13.82 -3.93
CA PRO A 47 -1.30 14.17 -5.34
C PRO A 47 -2.07 13.32 -6.34
N ILE A 48 -2.22 12.02 -6.09
CA ILE A 48 -3.00 11.13 -6.95
C ILE A 48 -4.47 11.56 -6.95
N ARG A 49 -5.02 11.78 -5.78
CA ARG A 49 -6.42 12.20 -5.60
C ARG A 49 -6.72 13.50 -6.33
N GLU A 50 -5.83 14.47 -6.23
CA GLU A 50 -6.00 15.77 -6.86
C GLU A 50 -5.85 15.72 -8.38
N HIS A 51 -4.91 14.91 -8.87
CA HIS A 51 -4.70 14.76 -10.31
C HIS A 51 -5.91 14.13 -11.00
N PHE A 52 -6.44 13.05 -10.46
CA PHE A 52 -7.56 12.34 -11.10
C PHE A 52 -8.93 12.92 -10.75
N GLY A 53 -9.03 13.69 -9.67
CA GLY A 53 -10.26 14.39 -9.30
C GLY A 53 -11.41 13.49 -8.86
N VAL A 54 -11.14 12.22 -8.56
CA VAL A 54 -12.13 11.21 -8.15
C VAL A 54 -11.65 10.47 -6.91
N PRO A 55 -12.54 9.86 -6.13
CA PRO A 55 -12.12 9.03 -5.00
C PRO A 55 -11.18 7.93 -5.45
N ILE A 56 -10.11 7.70 -4.68
CA ILE A 56 -9.12 6.67 -4.96
C ILE A 56 -9.34 5.53 -3.97
N HIS A 57 -9.65 4.34 -4.50
CA HIS A 57 -9.91 3.18 -3.67
C HIS A 57 -8.61 2.53 -3.19
N ILE A 58 -8.47 2.43 -1.87
CA ILE A 58 -7.35 1.74 -1.23
C ILE A 58 -7.84 0.34 -0.86
N SER A 59 -7.29 -0.68 -1.50
CA SER A 59 -7.63 -2.08 -1.23
C SER A 59 -6.90 -2.62 0.00
N SER A 60 -5.73 -2.08 0.33
CA SER A 60 -4.98 -2.43 1.54
C SER A 60 -4.16 -1.22 1.98
N GLY A 61 -4.29 -0.83 3.23
CA GLY A 61 -3.52 0.24 3.83
C GLY A 61 -2.67 -0.28 4.97
N TYR A 62 -2.97 0.16 6.20
CA TYR A 62 -2.25 -0.30 7.38
C TYR A 62 -2.57 -1.75 7.71
N ARG A 63 -1.55 -2.50 8.12
CA ARG A 63 -1.70 -3.84 8.68
C ARG A 63 -0.93 -3.94 9.99
N SER A 64 -1.63 -4.32 11.08
CA SER A 64 -0.95 -4.68 12.32
C SER A 64 -0.10 -5.93 12.10
N ALA A 65 0.89 -6.16 12.96
CA ALA A 65 1.71 -7.37 12.86
C ALA A 65 0.86 -8.64 12.91
N ALA A 66 -0.14 -8.68 13.79
CA ALA A 66 -1.05 -9.84 13.92
C ALA A 66 -1.87 -10.05 12.64
N LEU A 67 -2.38 -8.99 12.02
CA LEU A 67 -3.12 -9.09 10.75
C LEU A 67 -2.19 -9.56 9.64
N ASN A 68 -1.00 -9.00 9.55
CA ASN A 68 -0.02 -9.38 8.53
C ASN A 68 0.31 -10.87 8.61
N LYS A 69 0.52 -11.38 9.81
CA LYS A 69 0.75 -12.82 10.04
C LYS A 69 -0.45 -13.66 9.61
N ALA A 70 -1.67 -13.20 9.95
CA ALA A 70 -2.90 -13.94 9.64
C ALA A 70 -3.16 -14.08 8.15
N ILE A 71 -2.76 -13.08 7.34
CA ILE A 71 -2.96 -13.12 5.88
C ILE A 71 -1.73 -13.63 5.11
N GLY A 72 -0.66 -14.02 5.81
CA GLY A 72 0.56 -14.52 5.17
C GLY A 72 1.42 -13.44 4.53
N GLY A 73 1.35 -12.20 5.00
CA GLY A 73 2.19 -11.11 4.53
C GLY A 73 3.66 -11.30 4.88
N ALA A 74 4.52 -10.47 4.29
CA ALA A 74 5.97 -10.59 4.46
C ALA A 74 6.39 -10.44 5.93
N GLY A 75 7.16 -11.41 6.41
CA GLY A 75 7.63 -11.46 7.79
C GLY A 75 8.24 -12.82 8.12
N LYS A 76 8.80 -12.92 9.31
CA LYS A 76 9.41 -14.17 9.78
C LYS A 76 9.26 -14.31 11.30
N THR A 77 9.35 -15.53 11.79
CA THR A 77 9.37 -15.80 13.23
C THR A 77 10.79 -16.10 13.67
N VAL A 78 11.28 -15.38 14.69
CA VAL A 78 12.61 -15.54 15.24
C VAL A 78 12.47 -15.74 16.75
N ASN A 79 12.97 -16.86 17.27
CA ASN A 79 12.87 -17.21 18.70
C ASN A 79 11.43 -17.11 19.23
N GLY A 80 10.45 -17.57 18.44
CA GLY A 80 9.04 -17.55 18.82
C GLY A 80 8.34 -16.20 18.68
N VAL A 81 9.04 -15.16 18.23
CA VAL A 81 8.47 -13.82 18.05
C VAL A 81 8.30 -13.53 16.56
N TYR A 82 7.10 -13.15 16.15
CA TYR A 82 6.82 -12.76 14.77
C TYR A 82 7.31 -11.35 14.50
N ILE A 83 8.09 -11.19 13.44
CA ILE A 83 8.64 -9.90 13.00
C ILE A 83 8.16 -9.63 11.58
N PRO A 84 7.23 -8.67 11.37
CA PRO A 84 6.78 -8.32 10.03
C PRO A 84 7.87 -7.54 9.29
N SER A 85 7.96 -7.74 7.97
CA SER A 85 8.88 -6.98 7.11
C SER A 85 8.16 -6.16 6.04
N SER A 86 6.84 -6.16 6.04
CA SER A 86 6.03 -5.37 5.09
C SER A 86 5.94 -3.92 5.52
N GLN A 87 6.09 -2.99 4.56
CA GLN A 87 5.88 -1.56 4.83
C GLN A 87 4.42 -1.20 5.13
N HIS A 88 3.47 -2.08 4.83
CA HIS A 88 2.10 -1.92 5.32
C HIS A 88 2.04 -1.93 6.85
N CYS A 89 2.95 -2.63 7.50
CA CYS A 89 2.98 -2.76 8.97
C CYS A 89 3.58 -1.55 9.68
N THR A 90 4.25 -0.67 8.96
CA THR A 90 4.82 0.56 9.52
C THR A 90 4.07 1.82 9.09
N GLY A 91 2.99 1.66 8.33
CA GLY A 91 2.22 2.81 7.82
C GLY A 91 2.89 3.47 6.62
N GLU A 92 3.72 2.73 5.88
CA GLU A 92 4.50 3.28 4.79
C GLU A 92 4.11 2.78 3.41
N ALA A 93 3.02 1.99 3.30
CA ALA A 93 2.57 1.45 2.02
C ALA A 93 1.06 1.42 1.90
N ILE A 94 0.59 1.57 0.65
CA ILE A 94 -0.81 1.38 0.27
C ILE A 94 -0.87 0.58 -1.03
N ASP A 95 -1.96 -0.18 -1.17
CA ASP A 95 -2.34 -0.82 -2.43
C ASP A 95 -3.58 -0.09 -2.96
N ILE A 96 -3.54 0.30 -4.23
CA ILE A 96 -4.61 1.03 -4.90
C ILE A 96 -5.21 0.14 -5.98
N ASP A 97 -6.54 0.04 -6.00
CA ASP A 97 -7.28 -0.71 -7.00
C ASP A 97 -8.48 0.10 -7.47
N MET A 98 -8.46 0.49 -8.73
CA MET A 98 -9.51 1.32 -9.34
C MET A 98 -10.46 0.51 -10.21
N ASP A 99 -10.49 -0.82 -10.08
CA ASP A 99 -11.40 -1.67 -10.82
C ASP A 99 -12.85 -1.21 -10.63
N GLY A 100 -13.61 -1.24 -11.72
CA GLY A 100 -15.00 -0.79 -11.71
C GLY A 100 -15.17 0.72 -11.86
N THR A 101 -14.09 1.47 -12.01
CA THR A 101 -14.13 2.92 -12.28
C THR A 101 -13.65 3.22 -13.70
N SER A 102 -13.75 4.49 -14.11
CA SER A 102 -13.24 4.94 -15.41
C SER A 102 -11.72 5.12 -15.43
N ILE A 103 -11.06 5.06 -14.26
CA ILE A 103 -9.60 5.18 -14.13
C ILE A 103 -9.01 3.77 -14.05
N THR A 104 -8.01 3.49 -14.88
CA THR A 104 -7.33 2.19 -14.85
C THR A 104 -6.20 2.18 -13.82
N ASN A 105 -5.86 0.99 -13.34
CA ASN A 105 -4.70 0.82 -12.45
C ASN A 105 -3.41 1.23 -13.16
N ARG A 106 -3.32 1.01 -14.48
CA ARG A 106 -2.19 1.47 -15.29
C ARG A 106 -2.04 2.98 -15.24
N GLN A 107 -3.14 3.73 -15.32
CA GLN A 107 -3.08 5.20 -15.25
C GLN A 107 -2.55 5.65 -13.89
N ILE A 108 -2.96 4.99 -12.80
CA ILE A 108 -2.42 5.28 -11.46
C ILE A 108 -0.92 5.00 -11.42
N PHE A 109 -0.51 3.83 -11.89
CA PHE A 109 0.91 3.43 -11.92
C PHE A 109 1.77 4.43 -12.69
N ASP A 110 1.34 4.78 -13.89
CA ASP A 110 2.11 5.70 -14.74
C ASP A 110 2.19 7.10 -14.14
N PHE A 111 1.10 7.59 -13.53
CA PHE A 111 1.12 8.90 -12.88
C PHE A 111 2.13 8.92 -11.73
N ILE A 112 2.14 7.90 -10.88
CA ILE A 112 3.10 7.79 -9.78
C ILE A 112 4.52 7.77 -10.33
N LYS A 113 4.76 6.88 -11.29
CA LYS A 113 6.09 6.67 -11.89
C LYS A 113 6.66 7.96 -12.47
N ASP A 114 5.83 8.74 -13.16
CA ASP A 114 6.29 9.91 -13.91
C ASP A 114 6.30 11.21 -13.08
N ASN A 115 5.54 11.29 -11.99
CA ASN A 115 5.30 12.57 -11.31
C ASN A 115 5.63 12.58 -9.82
N LEU A 116 5.72 11.43 -9.15
CA LEU A 116 5.89 11.39 -7.70
C LEU A 116 7.25 10.82 -7.31
N THR A 117 7.56 10.93 -6.03
CA THR A 117 8.71 10.27 -5.41
C THR A 117 8.17 9.17 -4.49
N TRP A 118 8.76 8.00 -4.58
CA TRP A 118 8.33 6.82 -3.81
C TRP A 118 9.53 6.00 -3.39
N ASP A 119 9.32 5.08 -2.44
CA ASP A 119 10.33 4.12 -2.05
C ASP A 119 10.28 2.88 -2.93
N GLN A 120 9.09 2.24 -3.02
CA GLN A 120 8.89 1.07 -3.87
C GLN A 120 7.54 1.18 -4.58
N LEU A 121 7.55 0.98 -5.89
CA LEU A 121 6.36 1.00 -6.74
C LEU A 121 6.28 -0.35 -7.46
N ILE A 122 5.16 -1.06 -7.29
CA ILE A 122 5.01 -2.40 -7.86
C ILE A 122 3.78 -2.48 -8.76
N PHE A 123 4.00 -2.94 -9.98
CA PHE A 123 2.97 -3.31 -10.95
C PHE A 123 2.55 -4.75 -10.60
N GLU A 124 1.43 -4.89 -9.88
CA GLU A 124 1.03 -6.16 -9.27
C GLU A 124 0.17 -7.00 -10.22
N PHE A 125 0.76 -8.05 -10.78
CA PHE A 125 0.05 -9.05 -11.60
C PHE A 125 -0.70 -8.45 -12.81
N GLY A 126 -1.84 -9.02 -13.17
CA GLY A 126 -2.68 -8.53 -14.26
C GLY A 126 -2.11 -8.84 -15.64
N THR A 127 -2.33 -7.92 -16.58
CA THR A 127 -1.80 -8.00 -17.94
C THR A 127 -0.66 -7.00 -18.10
N GLU A 128 -0.01 -7.01 -19.26
CA GLU A 128 1.05 -6.03 -19.55
C GLU A 128 0.51 -4.61 -19.62
N GLU A 129 -0.78 -4.45 -19.97
CA GLU A 129 -1.43 -3.15 -20.09
C GLU A 129 -2.01 -2.63 -18.79
N ASN A 130 -2.36 -3.52 -17.84
CA ASN A 130 -3.06 -3.11 -16.63
C ASN A 130 -2.80 -4.07 -15.47
N PRO A 131 -2.20 -3.61 -14.35
CA PRO A 131 -2.01 -4.48 -13.19
C PRO A 131 -3.34 -4.73 -12.47
N ASP A 132 -3.39 -5.78 -11.65
CA ASP A 132 -4.55 -6.07 -10.80
C ASP A 132 -4.69 -5.00 -9.72
N TRP A 133 -3.58 -4.50 -9.19
CA TRP A 133 -3.52 -3.34 -8.29
C TRP A 133 -2.13 -2.72 -8.35
N VAL A 134 -1.99 -1.56 -7.72
CA VAL A 134 -0.71 -0.84 -7.64
C VAL A 134 -0.29 -0.75 -6.18
N HIS A 135 0.90 -1.26 -5.89
CA HIS A 135 1.53 -1.09 -4.58
C HIS A 135 2.49 0.10 -4.64
N VAL A 136 2.39 1.00 -3.69
CA VAL A 136 3.32 2.13 -3.56
C VAL A 136 3.66 2.38 -2.10
N SER A 137 4.94 2.62 -1.84
CA SER A 137 5.41 2.94 -0.49
C SER A 137 6.15 4.27 -0.47
N TYR A 138 6.22 4.85 0.73
CA TYR A 138 6.94 6.08 0.99
C TYR A 138 7.72 5.90 2.30
N GLU A 139 9.05 5.96 2.22
CA GLU A 139 9.90 5.74 3.37
C GLU A 139 9.91 6.98 4.27
N SER A 140 9.61 6.80 5.54
CA SER A 140 9.29 7.89 6.48
C SER A 140 10.46 8.81 6.81
N THR A 141 11.71 8.33 6.64
CA THR A 141 12.89 9.18 6.88
C THR A 141 13.20 10.09 5.68
N GLY A 142 12.53 9.87 4.55
CA GLY A 142 12.70 10.67 3.34
C GLY A 142 13.68 10.08 2.32
N LYS A 143 14.33 8.97 2.64
CA LYS A 143 15.28 8.32 1.72
C LYS A 143 14.58 7.26 0.88
N GLN A 144 14.11 7.68 -0.29
CA GLN A 144 13.36 6.79 -1.16
C GLN A 144 14.31 5.99 -2.07
N ARG A 145 14.14 4.64 -2.10
CA ARG A 145 14.93 3.75 -2.97
C ARG A 145 14.61 3.95 -4.44
N LYS A 146 13.41 4.42 -4.75
CA LYS A 146 12.89 4.58 -6.12
C LYS A 146 12.92 3.27 -6.91
N GLN A 147 12.60 2.17 -6.24
CA GLN A 147 12.59 0.84 -6.84
C GLN A 147 11.26 0.58 -7.53
N ILE A 148 11.31 0.19 -8.81
CA ILE A 148 10.09 -0.16 -9.58
C ILE A 148 10.15 -1.63 -9.92
N LEU A 149 9.14 -2.39 -9.49
CA LEU A 149 9.06 -3.83 -9.68
C LEU A 149 7.77 -4.22 -10.39
N LYS A 150 7.78 -5.42 -10.93
CA LYS A 150 6.60 -6.11 -11.45
C LYS A 150 6.44 -7.42 -10.70
N ALA A 151 5.25 -7.67 -10.15
CA ALA A 151 4.96 -8.93 -9.49
C ALA A 151 4.30 -9.89 -10.49
N VAL A 152 4.84 -11.10 -10.60
CA VAL A 152 4.35 -12.13 -11.51
C VAL A 152 4.23 -13.46 -10.79
N LYS A 153 3.35 -14.33 -11.30
CA LYS A 153 3.24 -15.71 -10.82
C LYS A 153 4.16 -16.61 -11.62
N LYS A 154 4.97 -17.39 -10.93
CA LYS A 154 5.82 -18.43 -11.53
C LYS A 154 5.65 -19.72 -10.73
N GLY A 155 5.05 -20.75 -11.36
CA GLY A 155 4.85 -22.04 -10.69
C GLY A 155 4.06 -21.96 -9.40
N GLY A 156 3.05 -21.07 -9.33
CA GLY A 156 2.23 -20.88 -8.14
C GLY A 156 2.82 -19.95 -7.08
N ALA A 157 4.07 -19.51 -7.25
CA ALA A 157 4.74 -18.59 -6.34
C ALA A 157 4.82 -17.19 -6.92
N THR A 158 4.83 -16.17 -6.07
CA THR A 158 5.01 -14.78 -6.49
C THR A 158 6.50 -14.48 -6.67
N SER A 159 6.84 -13.88 -7.82
CA SER A 159 8.20 -13.43 -8.11
C SER A 159 8.15 -11.93 -8.41
N TYR A 160 9.11 -11.19 -7.86
CA TYR A 160 9.24 -9.75 -8.11
C TYR A 160 10.44 -9.54 -9.03
N VAL A 161 10.20 -8.92 -10.18
CA VAL A 161 11.23 -8.64 -11.18
C VAL A 161 11.29 -7.15 -11.47
N PRO A 162 12.44 -6.62 -11.92
CA PRO A 162 12.50 -5.21 -12.31
C PRO A 162 11.45 -4.88 -13.38
N TYR A 163 10.78 -3.74 -13.21
CA TYR A 163 9.84 -3.25 -14.22
C TYR A 163 10.63 -2.64 -15.38
N LYS A 164 10.28 -3.03 -16.58
CA LYS A 164 10.92 -2.52 -17.81
C LYS A 164 9.90 -1.92 -18.75
#